data_9191da30657791eab5f0be584fe3a0c9
#
_entry.id   9191da30657791eab5f0be584fe3a0c9
#
_cell.length_a   1.000
_cell.length_b   1.000
_cell.length_c   1.000
_cell.angle_alpha   90.00
_cell.angle_beta   90.00
_cell.angle_gamma   90.00
#
_symmetry.space_group_name_H-M   'P 1'
#
loop_
_entity.id
_entity.type
_entity.pdbx_description
1 polymer ?
#
loop_
_entity_poly.entity_id
_entity_poly.type
_entity_poly.pdbx_seq_one_letter_code
_entity_poly.pdbx_strand_id
1 'polypeptide(L)'
;ISGLIRRPEEKLAYEENFLSDVMRNEFQNIVLTDALPGFPGAAGKLMKILRNPWPDEKPYWKSVPKGAYQDLFFIARPERAQEFISVVQETAGRMSYPFESIGIYKQPIEHNRACQLQFTFFYDPDCSRSAEEAKELYDRTFEALHDAGAYFTRPYGNMALRLYDRAASYTAALKKVKDLFDPNNIMNPGNLCF
;
A
#
# COMPACT_ATOMS: atom_id res chain seq x y z
N ILE A 1 12.49 25.80 6.46
CA ILE A 1 12.63 26.73 7.61
C ILE A 1 11.44 27.71 7.68
N SER A 2 10.92 28.18 6.53
CA SER A 2 9.78 29.10 6.49
C SER A 2 8.44 28.52 7.03
N GLY A 3 8.30 27.20 7.06
CA GLY A 3 7.08 26.54 7.54
C GLY A 3 6.87 26.55 9.06
N LEU A 4 7.91 26.90 9.84
CA LEU A 4 7.84 26.93 11.31
C LEU A 4 7.25 28.25 11.87
N ILE A 5 7.15 29.29 11.06
CA ILE A 5 6.80 30.65 11.53
C ILE A 5 5.43 31.11 11.02
N ARG A 6 4.82 30.40 10.07
CA ARG A 6 3.53 30.80 9.51
C ARG A 6 2.35 30.22 10.31
N ARG A 7 1.32 31.02 10.44
CA ARG A 7 0.03 30.55 11.00
C ARG A 7 -0.53 29.44 10.11
N PRO A 8 -1.32 28.50 10.64
CA PRO A 8 -1.86 27.39 9.85
C PRO A 8 -2.58 27.82 8.57
N GLU A 9 -3.36 28.91 8.65
CA GLU A 9 -4.11 29.45 7.50
C GLU A 9 -3.17 30.05 6.43
N GLU A 10 -2.12 30.74 6.84
CA GLU A 10 -1.13 31.31 5.92
C GLU A 10 -0.32 30.21 5.22
N LYS A 11 -0.04 29.14 5.94
CA LYS A 11 0.63 27.97 5.38
C LYS A 11 -0.26 27.27 4.34
N LEU A 12 -1.54 27.06 4.66
CA LEU A 12 -2.49 26.43 3.75
C LEU A 12 -2.67 27.26 2.48
N ALA A 13 -2.88 28.57 2.60
CA ALA A 13 -3.02 29.46 1.46
C ALA A 13 -1.74 29.47 0.57
N TYR A 14 -0.56 29.41 1.19
CA TYR A 14 0.68 29.30 0.44
C TYR A 14 0.79 27.98 -0.33
N GLU A 15 0.45 26.86 0.31
CA GLU A 15 0.49 25.52 -0.30
C GLU A 15 -0.53 25.40 -1.44
N GLU A 16 -1.75 25.95 -1.29
CA GLU A 16 -2.77 26.00 -2.34
C GLU A 16 -2.32 26.83 -3.55
N ASN A 17 -1.78 28.01 -3.33
CA ASN A 17 -1.26 28.85 -4.40
C ASN A 17 -0.09 28.18 -5.11
N PHE A 18 0.87 27.65 -4.36
CA PHE A 18 2.02 26.94 -4.92
C PHE A 18 1.57 25.73 -5.76
N LEU A 19 0.64 24.91 -5.25
CA LEU A 19 0.10 23.79 -5.99
C LEU A 19 -0.61 24.23 -7.28
N SER A 20 -1.43 25.28 -7.18
CA SER A 20 -2.13 25.84 -8.33
C SER A 20 -1.19 26.36 -9.41
N ASP A 21 -0.10 27.01 -9.01
CA ASP A 21 0.91 27.51 -9.94
C ASP A 21 1.68 26.37 -10.61
N VAL A 22 2.11 25.37 -9.85
CA VAL A 22 2.77 24.18 -10.40
C VAL A 22 1.85 23.46 -11.39
N MET A 23 0.58 23.23 -11.02
CA MET A 23 -0.37 22.54 -11.88
C MET A 23 -0.63 23.30 -13.18
N ARG A 24 -0.76 24.64 -13.14
CA ARG A 24 -0.95 25.45 -14.34
C ARG A 24 0.28 25.51 -15.24
N ASN A 25 1.47 25.49 -14.65
CA ASN A 25 2.72 25.55 -15.40
C ASN A 25 3.08 24.21 -16.07
N GLU A 26 2.82 23.10 -15.40
CA GLU A 26 3.15 21.75 -15.89
C GLU A 26 2.08 21.16 -16.84
N PHE A 27 0.82 21.59 -16.71
CA PHE A 27 -0.30 21.03 -17.46
C PHE A 27 -1.08 22.11 -18.20
N GLN A 28 -0.96 22.17 -19.53
CA GLN A 28 -1.50 23.23 -20.36
C GLN A 28 -3.04 23.36 -20.36
N ASN A 29 -3.79 22.31 -20.02
CA ASN A 29 -5.25 22.27 -20.10
C ASN A 29 -5.93 21.77 -18.81
N ILE A 30 -5.29 21.98 -17.65
CA ILE A 30 -5.88 21.54 -16.40
C ILE A 30 -6.89 22.55 -15.88
N VAL A 31 -8.04 22.07 -15.47
CA VAL A 31 -9.05 22.84 -14.75
C VAL A 31 -9.03 22.35 -13.30
N LEU A 32 -8.64 23.23 -12.38
CA LEU A 32 -8.72 22.97 -10.95
C LEU A 32 -10.15 23.29 -10.49
N THR A 33 -10.80 22.32 -9.86
CA THR A 33 -12.15 22.47 -9.33
C THR A 33 -12.21 22.07 -7.86
N ASP A 34 -13.02 22.72 -7.07
CA ASP A 34 -13.22 22.41 -5.64
C ASP A 34 -14.06 21.12 -5.43
N ALA A 35 -14.62 20.57 -6.50
CA ALA A 35 -15.45 19.37 -6.44
C ALA A 35 -15.23 18.50 -7.68
N LEU A 36 -15.41 17.19 -7.51
CA LEU A 36 -15.42 16.24 -8.63
C LEU A 36 -16.67 16.50 -9.51
N PRO A 37 -16.50 16.70 -10.83
CA PRO A 37 -17.64 16.85 -11.75
C PRO A 37 -18.60 15.66 -11.61
N GLY A 38 -19.89 15.93 -11.45
CA GLY A 38 -20.92 14.90 -11.27
C GLY A 38 -21.06 14.35 -9.84
N PHE A 39 -20.20 14.76 -8.89
CA PHE A 39 -20.27 14.33 -7.49
C PHE A 39 -20.22 15.53 -6.52
N PRO A 40 -21.26 16.37 -6.47
CA PRO A 40 -21.31 17.46 -5.53
C PRO A 40 -21.25 16.93 -4.09
N GLY A 41 -20.38 17.50 -3.27
CA GLY A 41 -20.16 17.08 -1.88
C GLY A 41 -19.19 15.91 -1.68
N ALA A 42 -18.51 15.42 -2.74
CA ALA A 42 -17.50 14.36 -2.64
C ALA A 42 -16.36 14.75 -1.66
N ALA A 43 -15.87 15.99 -1.73
CA ALA A 43 -14.84 16.49 -0.82
C ALA A 43 -15.28 16.41 0.66
N GLY A 44 -16.51 16.85 0.98
CA GLY A 44 -17.05 16.74 2.32
C GLY A 44 -17.20 15.30 2.82
N LYS A 45 -17.63 14.39 1.93
CA LYS A 45 -17.70 12.95 2.25
C LYS A 45 -16.32 12.34 2.50
N LEU A 46 -15.34 12.64 1.64
CA LEU A 46 -13.97 12.18 1.81
C LEU A 46 -13.34 12.70 3.10
N MET A 47 -13.49 14.00 3.40
CA MET A 47 -13.00 14.60 4.64
C MET A 47 -13.66 13.99 5.87
N LYS A 48 -14.93 13.63 5.79
CA LYS A 48 -15.65 12.96 6.87
C LYS A 48 -15.11 11.54 7.11
N ILE A 49 -14.79 10.79 6.05
CA ILE A 49 -14.18 9.47 6.13
C ILE A 49 -12.76 9.56 6.72
N LEU A 50 -11.97 10.57 6.33
CA LEU A 50 -10.61 10.75 6.82
C LEU A 50 -10.54 11.19 8.30
N ARG A 51 -11.54 11.93 8.79
CA ARG A 51 -11.54 12.51 10.14
C ARG A 51 -12.25 11.65 11.19
N ASN A 52 -13.15 10.79 10.77
CA ASN A 52 -13.92 9.94 11.68
C ASN A 52 -13.54 8.47 11.50
N PRO A 53 -13.49 7.69 12.59
CA PRO A 53 -13.36 6.25 12.47
C PRO A 53 -14.48 5.66 11.61
N TRP A 54 -14.18 4.59 10.91
CA TRP A 54 -15.18 3.89 10.11
C TRP A 54 -16.26 3.31 11.05
N PRO A 55 -17.57 3.47 10.75
CA PRO A 55 -18.63 2.95 11.61
C PRO A 55 -18.57 1.42 11.71
N ASP A 56 -18.64 0.89 12.93
CA ASP A 56 -18.58 -0.56 13.19
C ASP A 56 -19.76 -1.33 12.58
N GLU A 57 -20.90 -0.66 12.37
CA GLU A 57 -22.10 -1.26 11.77
C GLU A 57 -22.01 -1.42 10.25
N LYS A 58 -20.98 -0.89 9.60
CA LYS A 58 -20.80 -0.96 8.15
C LYS A 58 -19.61 -1.84 7.82
N PRO A 59 -19.71 -2.69 6.79
CA PRO A 59 -18.55 -3.40 6.26
C PRO A 59 -17.43 -2.41 5.95
N TYR A 60 -16.21 -2.76 6.29
CA TYR A 60 -15.06 -1.92 5.98
C TYR A 60 -15.02 -1.65 4.46
N TRP A 61 -14.78 -0.41 4.08
CA TRP A 61 -14.91 0.03 2.68
C TRP A 61 -14.13 -0.80 1.67
N LYS A 62 -12.99 -1.38 2.05
CA LYS A 62 -12.22 -2.30 1.21
C LYS A 62 -12.91 -3.65 1.00
N SER A 63 -13.80 -4.06 1.89
CA SER A 63 -14.55 -5.32 1.74
C SER A 63 -15.76 -5.17 0.81
N VAL A 64 -16.18 -3.92 0.50
CA VAL A 64 -17.36 -3.65 -0.32
C VAL A 64 -17.31 -4.30 -1.71
N PRO A 65 -16.17 -4.36 -2.44
CA PRO A 65 -16.18 -4.90 -3.81
C PRO A 65 -16.55 -6.39 -3.90
N LYS A 66 -15.99 -7.23 -3.01
CA LYS A 66 -16.20 -8.69 -3.08
C LYS A 66 -16.37 -9.38 -1.71
N GLY A 67 -16.50 -8.62 -0.63
CA GLY A 67 -16.67 -9.15 0.72
C GLY A 67 -15.36 -9.25 1.51
N ALA A 68 -14.26 -9.62 0.88
CA ALA A 68 -12.94 -9.72 1.51
C ALA A 68 -11.82 -9.20 0.58
N TYR A 69 -10.66 -8.98 1.18
CA TYR A 69 -9.47 -8.53 0.45
C TYR A 69 -8.19 -8.99 1.13
N GLN A 70 -7.10 -9.03 0.36
CA GLN A 70 -5.75 -9.24 0.85
C GLN A 70 -4.84 -8.17 0.29
N ASP A 71 -4.11 -7.47 1.16
CA ASP A 71 -3.19 -6.40 0.78
C ASP A 71 -1.76 -6.92 0.69
N LEU A 72 -1.07 -6.58 -0.38
CA LEU A 72 0.37 -6.74 -0.55
C LEU A 72 1.00 -5.36 -0.68
N PHE A 73 1.82 -4.96 0.29
CA PHE A 73 2.41 -3.63 0.31
C PHE A 73 3.90 -3.67 0.63
N PHE A 74 4.61 -2.69 0.10
CA PHE A 74 6.05 -2.55 0.25
C PHE A 74 6.47 -1.09 0.05
N ILE A 75 7.73 -0.80 0.35
CA ILE A 75 8.32 0.52 0.08
C ILE A 75 9.15 0.44 -1.20
N ALA A 76 9.01 1.45 -2.03
CA ALA A 76 9.75 1.61 -3.27
C ALA A 76 10.23 3.05 -3.45
N ARG A 77 11.18 3.25 -4.36
CA ARG A 77 11.49 4.58 -4.87
C ARG A 77 10.36 5.02 -5.82
N PRO A 78 9.92 6.30 -5.78
CA PRO A 78 8.80 6.77 -6.59
C PRO A 78 8.96 6.52 -8.10
N GLU A 79 10.20 6.59 -8.59
CA GLU A 79 10.55 6.39 -10.01
C GLU A 79 10.32 4.94 -10.45
N ARG A 80 10.47 3.98 -9.53
CA ARG A 80 10.27 2.56 -9.80
C ARG A 80 8.83 2.09 -9.67
N ALA A 81 7.92 2.96 -9.21
CA ALA A 81 6.53 2.55 -8.97
C ALA A 81 5.86 1.98 -10.23
N GLN A 82 6.11 2.59 -11.40
CA GLN A 82 5.55 2.09 -12.65
C GLN A 82 6.10 0.73 -13.07
N GLU A 83 7.38 0.47 -12.81
CA GLU A 83 8.01 -0.84 -13.04
C GLU A 83 7.30 -1.93 -12.23
N PHE A 84 7.06 -1.69 -10.93
CA PHE A 84 6.35 -2.65 -10.08
C PHE A 84 4.89 -2.86 -10.50
N ILE A 85 4.21 -1.80 -10.95
CA ILE A 85 2.85 -1.93 -11.50
C ILE A 85 2.86 -2.83 -12.74
N SER A 86 3.84 -2.68 -13.63
CA SER A 86 3.99 -3.53 -14.81
C SER A 86 4.26 -4.99 -14.45
N VAL A 87 5.08 -5.26 -13.42
CA VAL A 87 5.31 -6.62 -12.90
C VAL A 87 4.01 -7.27 -12.43
N VAL A 88 3.16 -6.52 -11.71
CA VAL A 88 1.86 -7.04 -11.27
C VAL A 88 0.92 -7.28 -12.45
N GLN A 89 0.88 -6.36 -13.40
CA GLN A 89 0.08 -6.50 -14.62
C GLN A 89 0.48 -7.76 -15.44
N GLU A 90 1.77 -7.99 -15.61
CA GLU A 90 2.27 -9.20 -16.29
C GLU A 90 1.93 -10.47 -15.52
N THR A 91 2.06 -10.45 -14.20
CA THR A 91 1.73 -11.59 -13.34
C THR A 91 0.24 -11.93 -13.42
N ALA A 92 -0.64 -10.92 -13.33
CA ALA A 92 -2.08 -11.06 -13.50
C ALA A 92 -2.42 -11.62 -14.91
N GLY A 93 -1.77 -11.10 -15.95
CA GLY A 93 -1.95 -11.56 -17.33
C GLY A 93 -1.59 -13.04 -17.52
N ARG A 94 -0.49 -13.51 -16.93
CA ARG A 94 -0.08 -14.94 -16.97
C ARG A 94 -1.09 -15.86 -16.29
N MET A 95 -1.86 -15.33 -15.32
CA MET A 95 -2.92 -16.06 -14.62
C MET A 95 -4.30 -15.85 -15.25
N SER A 96 -4.40 -15.10 -16.33
CA SER A 96 -5.68 -14.66 -16.91
C SER A 96 -6.59 -13.95 -15.91
N TYR A 97 -5.99 -13.25 -14.94
CA TYR A 97 -6.72 -12.46 -13.96
C TYR A 97 -6.87 -11.03 -14.46
N PRO A 98 -8.07 -10.41 -14.39
CA PRO A 98 -8.29 -9.05 -14.87
C PRO A 98 -7.54 -8.04 -13.99
N PHE A 99 -6.57 -7.35 -14.59
CA PHE A 99 -5.73 -6.39 -13.87
C PHE A 99 -6.53 -5.23 -13.27
N GLU A 100 -7.60 -4.81 -13.92
CA GLU A 100 -8.53 -3.78 -13.47
C GLU A 100 -9.28 -4.15 -12.18
N SER A 101 -9.29 -5.44 -11.81
CA SER A 101 -9.84 -5.92 -10.54
C SER A 101 -8.85 -5.83 -9.38
N ILE A 102 -7.61 -5.41 -9.61
CA ILE A 102 -6.60 -5.22 -8.58
C ILE A 102 -6.63 -3.76 -8.12
N GLY A 103 -6.84 -3.53 -6.83
CA GLY A 103 -6.73 -2.20 -6.24
C GLY A 103 -5.27 -1.77 -6.17
N ILE A 104 -4.97 -0.53 -6.60
CA ILE A 104 -3.62 0.02 -6.53
C ILE A 104 -3.65 1.29 -5.69
N TYR A 105 -2.77 1.35 -4.69
CA TYR A 105 -2.61 2.53 -3.86
C TYR A 105 -1.14 2.92 -3.80
N LYS A 106 -0.84 4.19 -4.11
CA LYS A 106 0.49 4.77 -4.03
C LYS A 106 0.46 5.97 -3.10
N GLN A 107 1.26 5.95 -2.04
CA GLN A 107 1.40 7.05 -1.10
C GLN A 107 2.86 7.52 -1.06
N PRO A 108 3.15 8.77 -1.43
CA PRO A 108 4.45 9.37 -1.18
C PRO A 108 4.74 9.43 0.31
N ILE A 109 5.95 9.07 0.70
CA ILE A 109 6.46 9.15 2.06
C ILE A 109 7.83 9.83 2.05
N GLU A 110 8.30 10.27 3.22
CA GLU A 110 9.61 10.90 3.38
C GLU A 110 9.86 12.06 2.37
N HIS A 111 8.91 12.97 2.24
CA HIS A 111 8.98 14.09 1.28
C HIS A 111 9.21 13.61 -0.17
N ASN A 112 8.51 12.56 -0.57
CA ASN A 112 8.60 11.92 -1.88
C ASN A 112 9.97 11.27 -2.20
N ARG A 113 10.79 10.97 -1.19
CA ARG A 113 12.01 10.17 -1.36
C ARG A 113 11.72 8.68 -1.51
N ALA A 114 10.58 8.26 -0.97
CA ALA A 114 10.05 6.92 -1.09
C ALA A 114 8.53 6.97 -1.30
N CYS A 115 7.95 5.88 -1.70
CA CYS A 115 6.51 5.69 -1.71
C CYS A 115 6.14 4.32 -1.13
N GLN A 116 5.06 4.28 -0.39
CA GLN A 116 4.36 3.03 -0.12
C GLN A 116 3.54 2.69 -1.34
N LEU A 117 3.75 1.49 -1.88
CA LEU A 117 2.97 0.93 -2.96
C LEU A 117 2.22 -0.28 -2.42
N GLN A 118 0.92 -0.35 -2.71
CA GLN A 118 0.05 -1.41 -2.23
C GLN A 118 -0.82 -1.92 -3.36
N PHE A 119 -0.93 -3.24 -3.44
CA PHE A 119 -1.85 -3.95 -4.31
C PHE A 119 -2.89 -4.68 -3.45
N THR A 120 -4.17 -4.51 -3.78
CA THR A 120 -5.29 -5.11 -3.06
C THR A 120 -5.98 -6.12 -3.95
N PHE A 121 -5.99 -7.37 -3.51
CA PHE A 121 -6.63 -8.49 -4.19
C PHE A 121 -7.97 -8.75 -3.50
N PHE A 122 -9.06 -8.51 -4.22
CA PHE A 122 -10.42 -8.69 -3.70
C PHE A 122 -10.91 -10.11 -4.00
N TYR A 123 -11.60 -10.72 -3.03
CA TYR A 123 -12.19 -12.04 -3.20
C TYR A 123 -13.50 -12.18 -2.43
N ASP A 124 -14.31 -13.14 -2.84
CA ASP A 124 -15.53 -13.52 -2.16
C ASP A 124 -15.17 -14.60 -1.11
N PRO A 125 -15.36 -14.33 0.20
CA PRO A 125 -15.04 -15.28 1.26
C PRO A 125 -15.95 -16.51 1.26
N ASP A 126 -17.14 -16.41 0.68
CA ASP A 126 -18.11 -17.51 0.58
C ASP A 126 -17.86 -18.40 -0.65
N CYS A 127 -16.92 -17.99 -1.52
CA CYS A 127 -16.52 -18.72 -2.71
C CYS A 127 -15.07 -19.21 -2.59
N SER A 128 -14.87 -20.48 -2.26
CA SER A 128 -13.53 -21.10 -2.09
C SER A 128 -12.62 -20.88 -3.28
N ARG A 129 -13.18 -20.99 -4.50
CA ARG A 129 -12.43 -20.75 -5.73
C ARG A 129 -11.91 -19.30 -5.82
N SER A 130 -12.75 -18.32 -5.48
CA SER A 130 -12.36 -16.90 -5.47
C SER A 130 -11.24 -16.64 -4.48
N ALA A 131 -11.31 -17.24 -3.30
CA ALA A 131 -10.27 -17.12 -2.26
C ALA A 131 -8.95 -17.79 -2.69
N GLU A 132 -9.01 -18.96 -3.32
CA GLU A 132 -7.82 -19.67 -3.83
C GLU A 132 -7.15 -18.91 -4.97
N GLU A 133 -7.92 -18.41 -5.94
CA GLU A 133 -7.41 -17.59 -7.04
C GLU A 133 -6.72 -16.30 -6.53
N ALA A 134 -7.32 -15.61 -5.56
CA ALA A 134 -6.73 -14.41 -4.97
C ALA A 134 -5.45 -14.73 -4.18
N LYS A 135 -5.44 -15.84 -3.45
CA LYS A 135 -4.25 -16.31 -2.72
C LYS A 135 -3.12 -16.68 -3.67
N GLU A 136 -3.40 -17.42 -4.73
CA GLU A 136 -2.39 -17.79 -5.72
C GLU A 136 -1.83 -16.55 -6.43
N LEU A 137 -2.69 -15.60 -6.80
CA LEU A 137 -2.27 -14.33 -7.38
C LEU A 137 -1.39 -13.53 -6.40
N TYR A 138 -1.77 -13.48 -5.13
CA TYR A 138 -0.98 -12.84 -4.08
C TYR A 138 0.41 -13.47 -3.98
N ASP A 139 0.50 -14.79 -3.88
CA ASP A 139 1.75 -15.52 -3.72
C ASP A 139 2.67 -15.31 -4.94
N ARG A 140 2.16 -15.42 -6.16
CA ARG A 140 2.92 -15.19 -7.40
C ARG A 140 3.34 -13.74 -7.56
N THR A 141 2.48 -12.80 -7.19
CA THR A 141 2.80 -11.37 -7.24
C THR A 141 3.88 -11.03 -6.22
N PHE A 142 3.81 -11.59 -5.01
CA PHE A 142 4.85 -11.42 -4.01
C PHE A 142 6.22 -11.87 -4.53
N GLU A 143 6.32 -13.09 -5.12
CA GLU A 143 7.57 -13.59 -5.68
C GLU A 143 8.11 -12.68 -6.78
N ALA A 144 7.27 -12.30 -7.73
CA ALA A 144 7.68 -11.46 -8.85
C ALA A 144 8.15 -10.07 -8.39
N LEU A 145 7.45 -9.46 -7.43
CA LEU A 145 7.84 -8.17 -6.86
C LEU A 145 9.13 -8.26 -6.03
N HIS A 146 9.29 -9.35 -5.27
CA HIS A 146 10.52 -9.59 -4.52
C HIS A 146 11.72 -9.76 -5.46
N ASP A 147 11.58 -10.53 -6.54
CA ASP A 147 12.63 -10.72 -7.54
C ASP A 147 12.95 -9.41 -8.29
N ALA A 148 11.95 -8.53 -8.47
CA ALA A 148 12.14 -7.18 -8.97
C ALA A 148 12.76 -6.21 -7.94
N GLY A 149 13.02 -6.64 -6.69
CA GLY A 149 13.67 -5.86 -5.66
C GLY A 149 12.71 -4.96 -4.86
N ALA A 150 11.44 -5.35 -4.69
CA ALA A 150 10.53 -4.70 -3.75
C ALA A 150 10.98 -4.90 -2.31
N TYR A 151 10.91 -3.84 -1.49
CA TYR A 151 11.31 -3.89 -0.09
C TYR A 151 10.11 -4.02 0.84
N PHE A 152 9.85 -5.24 1.30
CA PHE A 152 8.76 -5.56 2.22
C PHE A 152 9.15 -5.24 3.66
N THR A 153 8.52 -4.24 4.26
CA THR A 153 8.86 -3.74 5.60
C THR A 153 8.22 -4.51 6.74
N ARG A 154 7.12 -5.19 6.46
CA ARG A 154 6.34 -5.94 7.47
C ARG A 154 5.95 -7.31 6.91
N PRO A 155 6.92 -8.22 6.73
CA PRO A 155 6.60 -9.56 6.29
C PRO A 155 5.92 -10.35 7.42
N TYR A 156 4.89 -11.11 7.07
CA TYR A 156 4.19 -12.02 8.00
C TYR A 156 3.75 -13.30 7.27
N GLY A 157 3.48 -14.34 8.06
CA GLY A 157 3.07 -15.63 7.52
C GLY A 157 4.09 -16.23 6.54
N ASN A 158 3.62 -16.85 5.48
CA ASN A 158 4.47 -17.48 4.46
C ASN A 158 5.42 -16.51 3.76
N MET A 159 5.04 -15.25 3.63
CA MET A 159 5.90 -14.20 3.07
C MET A 159 7.15 -13.99 3.94
N ALA A 160 6.98 -13.95 5.26
CA ALA A 160 8.10 -13.82 6.18
C ALA A 160 9.08 -14.98 6.04
N LEU A 161 8.60 -16.21 6.04
CA LEU A 161 9.43 -17.40 5.87
C LEU A 161 10.28 -17.31 4.61
N ARG A 162 9.68 -16.99 3.47
CA ARG A 162 10.39 -16.89 2.17
C ARG A 162 11.43 -15.79 2.14
N LEU A 163 11.13 -14.61 2.72
CA LEU A 163 12.09 -13.49 2.80
C LEU A 163 13.26 -13.82 3.69
N TYR A 164 13.02 -14.39 4.84
CA TYR A 164 14.07 -14.73 5.81
C TYR A 164 14.92 -15.91 5.36
N ASP A 165 14.38 -16.87 4.62
CA ASP A 165 15.15 -17.95 4.00
C ASP A 165 16.16 -17.42 2.97
N ARG A 166 15.77 -16.45 2.16
CA ARG A 166 16.66 -15.78 1.20
C ARG A 166 17.73 -14.91 1.87
N ALA A 167 17.49 -14.43 3.08
CA ALA A 167 18.39 -13.60 3.87
C ALA A 167 19.06 -14.39 5.02
N ALA A 168 19.60 -15.58 4.75
CA ALA A 168 20.03 -16.54 5.74
C ALA A 168 21.00 -15.98 6.81
N SER A 169 21.99 -15.17 6.41
CA SER A 169 22.94 -14.57 7.34
C SER A 169 22.28 -13.55 8.28
N TYR A 170 21.37 -12.73 7.74
CA TYR A 170 20.60 -11.78 8.53
C TYR A 170 19.67 -12.50 9.50
N THR A 171 18.97 -13.52 9.02
CA THR A 171 18.07 -14.37 9.81
C THR A 171 18.82 -15.04 10.97
N ALA A 172 20.02 -15.58 10.71
CA ALA A 172 20.85 -16.17 11.75
C ALA A 172 21.28 -15.14 12.82
N ALA A 173 21.59 -13.91 12.41
CA ALA A 173 21.90 -12.83 13.36
C ALA A 173 20.68 -12.45 14.21
N LEU A 174 19.50 -12.31 13.61
CA LEU A 174 18.25 -12.01 14.32
C LEU A 174 17.92 -13.11 15.34
N LYS A 175 18.05 -14.39 14.97
CA LYS A 175 17.82 -15.51 15.90
C LYS A 175 18.76 -15.48 17.10
N LYS A 176 20.05 -15.20 16.89
CA LYS A 176 21.00 -15.02 18.00
C LYS A 176 20.61 -13.88 18.94
N VAL A 177 20.16 -12.75 18.39
CA VAL A 177 19.67 -11.64 19.20
C VAL A 177 18.40 -12.03 19.97
N LYS A 178 17.48 -12.71 19.31
CA LYS A 178 16.26 -13.22 19.94
C LYS A 178 16.58 -14.14 21.12
N ASP A 179 17.47 -15.11 20.94
CA ASP A 179 17.88 -16.08 21.97
C ASP A 179 18.49 -15.40 23.22
N LEU A 180 19.15 -14.26 23.04
CA LEU A 180 19.70 -13.48 24.16
C LEU A 180 18.61 -12.81 25.01
N PHE A 181 17.54 -12.32 24.39
CA PHE A 181 16.48 -11.56 25.08
C PHE A 181 15.26 -12.41 25.43
N ASP A 182 15.05 -13.49 24.71
CA ASP A 182 13.88 -14.36 24.86
C ASP A 182 14.23 -15.83 24.63
N PRO A 183 15.07 -16.42 25.51
CA PRO A 183 15.56 -17.80 25.35
C PRO A 183 14.44 -18.85 25.38
N ASN A 184 13.29 -18.50 25.94
CA ASN A 184 12.13 -19.41 26.00
C ASN A 184 11.11 -19.16 24.88
N ASN A 185 11.39 -18.25 23.94
CA ASN A 185 10.53 -17.87 22.81
C ASN A 185 9.08 -17.60 23.22
N ILE A 186 8.89 -16.80 24.28
CA ILE A 186 7.56 -16.39 24.79
C ILE A 186 7.10 -15.05 24.21
N MET A 187 8.02 -14.25 23.67
CA MET A 187 7.70 -12.92 23.07
C MET A 187 7.42 -13.08 21.58
N ASN A 188 6.15 -12.85 21.20
CA ASN A 188 5.70 -12.89 19.80
C ASN A 188 6.11 -14.15 19.02
N PRO A 189 5.83 -15.34 19.52
CA PRO A 189 6.16 -16.57 18.80
C PRO A 189 5.42 -16.62 17.45
N GLY A 190 6.09 -17.15 16.41
CA GLY A 190 5.51 -17.26 15.08
C GLY A 190 5.50 -15.95 14.27
N ASN A 191 6.11 -14.90 14.76
CA ASN A 191 6.28 -13.66 14.02
C ASN A 191 7.70 -13.52 13.45
N LEU A 192 7.84 -12.87 12.30
CA LEU A 192 9.10 -12.72 11.56
C LEU A 192 9.68 -14.11 11.22
N CYS A 193 10.89 -14.40 11.71
CA CYS A 193 11.59 -15.68 11.52
C CYS A 193 11.69 -16.52 12.82
N PHE A 194 10.84 -16.23 13.82
CA PHE A 194 10.90 -16.81 15.16
C PHE A 194 9.75 -17.77 15.45
#